data_d0ac0d40dceb186599b2b2557162a531
#
_entry.id   d0ac0d40dceb186599b2b2557162a531
#
_cell.length_a   1.000
_cell.length_b   1.000
_cell.length_c   1.000
_cell.angle_alpha   90.00
_cell.angle_beta   90.00
_cell.angle_gamma   90.00
#
_symmetry.space_group_name_H-M   'P 1'
#
loop_
_entity.id
_entity.type
_entity.pdbx_description
1 polymer ?
#
loop_
_entity_poly.entity_id
_entity_poly.type
_entity_poly.pdbx_seq_one_letter_code
_entity_poly.pdbx_strand_id
1 'polypeptide(L)'
;MKTKVIIIGALGYDFHVFYTVFRDNEDYEVIAFTIAGEQNVGTTDEAERKFPAELAGKLYPNGIPMVSEERLEEMIEKYDVDEVVFAYSDVSHEEVMHKGSRALAAGADYRLISGRFTQIKANKPVVAVCAVRTGCGKSQVSRAVYRYLKGKGYKVVAIREPMPYGDLVQQNVMRFETYDDLDKYDCTIEEREEYEPYIQQGLIIYSGVDYEKIVREAEKEADVIIFDGGNNEISFYVPDLLFIVVDPLRPGHEMKYHPGEVNARYADVFIINKMNSAKEENVEIVEKNLRELNPDAIRVHTNSVVIAEDPTKLKGKKVVVVEDGPTLTHGGMSIGAAYVAAKNAGAKIVDPRKFLVGSMKDVFEEFPQITEIVPAMGYTDKQIEDLENTLKNVKCDIILNGSPIDLSKLVKVDKPIIKVTYDIEAIGTPTIESVLDEFVAKHMK
;
A
#
# COMPACT_ATOMS: atom_id res chain seq x y z
N MET A 1 -9.28 -10.12 -35.93
CA MET A 1 -8.61 -8.83 -35.64
C MET A 1 -8.42 -8.83 -34.15
N LYS A 2 -7.25 -8.44 -33.65
CA LYS A 2 -7.03 -8.40 -32.19
C LYS A 2 -7.72 -7.20 -31.57
N THR A 3 -8.28 -7.34 -30.38
CA THR A 3 -8.80 -6.22 -29.60
C THR A 3 -7.63 -5.40 -29.06
N LYS A 4 -7.55 -4.14 -29.44
CA LYS A 4 -6.49 -3.23 -29.01
C LYS A 4 -6.84 -2.60 -27.68
N VAL A 5 -5.92 -2.66 -26.72
CA VAL A 5 -6.17 -2.30 -25.32
C VAL A 5 -5.15 -1.28 -24.82
N ILE A 6 -5.61 -0.29 -24.06
CA ILE A 6 -4.78 0.53 -23.18
C ILE A 6 -5.12 0.15 -21.72
N ILE A 7 -4.10 -0.04 -20.89
CA ILE A 7 -4.27 -0.32 -19.45
C ILE A 7 -3.92 0.97 -18.67
N ILE A 8 -4.88 1.48 -17.90
CA ILE A 8 -4.67 2.61 -17.00
C ILE A 8 -4.04 2.12 -15.71
N GLY A 9 -2.85 2.62 -15.41
CA GLY A 9 -1.96 2.25 -14.33
C GLY A 9 -0.64 1.69 -14.87
N ALA A 10 0.45 1.78 -14.11
CA ALA A 10 1.77 1.34 -14.58
C ALA A 10 2.76 0.97 -13.46
N LEU A 11 2.32 0.50 -12.30
CA LEU A 11 3.25 0.22 -11.20
C LEU A 11 2.81 -0.87 -10.21
N GLY A 12 1.81 -1.67 -10.51
CA GLY A 12 1.38 -2.68 -9.56
C GLY A 12 0.25 -3.57 -10.07
N TYR A 13 -0.98 -3.29 -9.68
CA TYR A 13 -2.15 -4.07 -10.07
C TYR A 13 -2.37 -4.16 -11.58
N ASP A 14 -2.02 -3.14 -12.30
CA ASP A 14 -2.04 -3.07 -13.77
C ASP A 14 -1.11 -4.08 -14.42
N PHE A 15 0.13 -4.27 -13.91
CA PHE A 15 1.02 -5.33 -14.36
C PHE A 15 0.44 -6.71 -14.04
N HIS A 16 -0.16 -6.88 -12.88
CA HIS A 16 -0.84 -8.12 -12.53
C HIS A 16 -2.01 -8.43 -13.46
N VAL A 17 -2.83 -7.43 -13.79
CA VAL A 17 -3.90 -7.55 -14.79
C VAL A 17 -3.33 -7.93 -16.16
N PHE A 18 -2.23 -7.29 -16.59
CA PHE A 18 -1.55 -7.66 -17.83
C PHE A 18 -1.09 -9.11 -17.83
N TYR A 19 -0.41 -9.56 -16.78
CA TYR A 19 0.10 -10.92 -16.66
C TYR A 19 -1.00 -11.98 -16.71
N THR A 20 -2.13 -11.71 -16.07
CA THR A 20 -3.19 -12.70 -15.89
C THR A 20 -4.21 -12.73 -17.04
N VAL A 21 -4.40 -11.61 -17.76
CA VAL A 21 -5.46 -11.48 -18.75
C VAL A 21 -4.94 -11.31 -20.18
N PHE A 22 -3.83 -10.58 -20.38
CA PHE A 22 -3.43 -10.11 -21.70
C PHE A 22 -2.11 -10.68 -22.23
N ARG A 23 -1.12 -10.94 -21.36
CA ARG A 23 0.27 -11.25 -21.71
C ARG A 23 0.44 -12.33 -22.77
N ASP A 24 -0.26 -13.43 -22.59
CA ASP A 24 -0.16 -14.61 -23.45
C ASP A 24 -1.46 -14.87 -24.24
N ASN A 25 -2.33 -13.85 -24.35
CA ASN A 25 -3.61 -13.93 -25.01
C ASN A 25 -3.55 -13.33 -26.42
N GLU A 26 -3.64 -14.19 -27.44
CA GLU A 26 -3.52 -13.79 -28.85
C GLU A 26 -4.72 -12.98 -29.38
N ASP A 27 -5.84 -12.95 -28.65
CA ASP A 27 -7.03 -12.18 -29.02
C ASP A 27 -6.88 -10.69 -28.73
N TYR A 28 -5.85 -10.30 -27.94
CA TYR A 28 -5.60 -8.94 -27.51
C TYR A 28 -4.25 -8.41 -27.98
N GLU A 29 -4.17 -7.08 -28.09
CA GLU A 29 -2.92 -6.33 -28.30
C GLU A 29 -2.90 -5.14 -27.33
N VAL A 30 -2.03 -5.19 -26.30
CA VAL A 30 -1.84 -4.07 -25.38
C VAL A 30 -0.93 -3.04 -26.04
N ILE A 31 -1.49 -1.87 -26.31
CA ILE A 31 -0.82 -0.76 -27.00
C ILE A 31 0.09 0.02 -26.05
N ALA A 32 -0.40 0.27 -24.82
CA ALA A 32 0.34 1.02 -23.81
C ALA A 32 -0.22 0.77 -22.40
N PHE A 33 0.64 1.02 -21.39
CA PHE A 33 0.21 1.39 -20.03
C PHE A 33 0.18 2.90 -19.92
N THR A 34 -0.71 3.46 -19.07
CA THR A 34 -0.65 4.88 -18.74
C THR A 34 -0.19 5.08 -17.31
N ILE A 35 0.56 6.16 -17.09
CA ILE A 35 1.06 6.59 -15.78
C ILE A 35 0.28 7.83 -15.38
N ALA A 36 -0.42 7.81 -14.24
CA ALA A 36 -1.06 8.97 -13.67
C ALA A 36 -0.02 9.97 -13.16
N GLY A 37 -0.30 11.28 -13.23
CA GLY A 37 0.62 12.33 -12.79
C GLY A 37 1.01 12.22 -11.30
N GLU A 38 0.13 11.64 -10.50
CA GLU A 38 0.34 11.39 -9.07
C GLU A 38 1.34 10.24 -8.80
N GLN A 39 1.60 9.40 -9.78
CA GLN A 39 2.54 8.28 -9.67
C GLN A 39 3.99 8.71 -9.89
N ASN A 40 4.46 9.74 -9.32
CA ASN A 40 5.76 10.43 -9.32
C ASN A 40 6.98 9.57 -9.79
N VAL A 41 6.87 8.95 -10.94
CA VAL A 41 7.82 7.98 -11.51
C VAL A 41 8.93 8.69 -12.26
N GLY A 42 9.58 9.68 -11.64
CA GLY A 42 10.75 10.38 -12.14
C GLY A 42 10.58 11.04 -13.51
N THR A 43 11.08 12.24 -13.67
CA THR A 43 11.14 13.02 -14.91
C THR A 43 12.18 12.46 -15.89
N THR A 44 11.93 11.29 -16.48
CA THR A 44 12.66 10.83 -17.65
C THR A 44 11.79 10.99 -18.88
N ASP A 45 12.37 11.45 -19.99
CA ASP A 45 11.68 11.64 -21.26
C ASP A 45 10.72 10.48 -21.55
N GLU A 46 9.43 10.77 -21.69
CA GLU A 46 8.35 9.79 -21.97
C GLU A 46 8.64 8.88 -23.18
N ALA A 47 9.54 9.28 -24.06
CA ALA A 47 9.88 8.56 -25.29
C ALA A 47 10.60 7.21 -25.06
N GLU A 48 11.15 6.95 -23.88
CA GLU A 48 12.02 5.80 -23.62
C GLU A 48 11.46 4.82 -22.59
N ARG A 49 10.37 5.14 -21.87
CA ARG A 49 9.85 4.29 -20.80
C ARG A 49 9.01 3.15 -21.37
N LYS A 50 9.45 1.93 -21.12
CA LYS A 50 8.76 0.72 -21.56
C LYS A 50 8.70 -0.32 -20.45
N PHE A 51 7.58 -1.02 -20.39
CA PHE A 51 7.55 -2.31 -19.72
C PHE A 51 8.46 -3.27 -20.48
N PRO A 52 9.47 -3.90 -19.82
CA PRO A 52 10.54 -4.62 -20.49
C PRO A 52 10.06 -5.80 -21.35
N ALA A 53 10.68 -6.01 -22.49
CA ALA A 53 10.36 -7.12 -23.40
C ALA A 53 10.52 -8.50 -22.73
N GLU A 54 11.52 -8.64 -21.86
CA GLU A 54 11.81 -9.83 -21.07
C GLU A 54 10.62 -10.24 -20.18
N LEU A 55 9.88 -9.25 -19.69
CA LEU A 55 8.70 -9.45 -18.85
C LEU A 55 7.41 -9.47 -19.65
N ALA A 56 7.34 -8.74 -20.76
CA ALA A 56 6.15 -8.61 -21.59
C ALA A 56 5.79 -9.91 -22.35
N GLY A 57 6.76 -10.79 -22.56
CA GLY A 57 6.51 -12.10 -23.18
C GLY A 57 6.55 -12.09 -24.72
N LYS A 58 6.27 -13.24 -25.30
CA LYS A 58 6.49 -13.49 -26.74
C LYS A 58 5.66 -12.62 -27.69
N LEU A 59 4.48 -12.19 -27.23
CA LEU A 59 3.58 -11.36 -28.04
C LEU A 59 4.03 -9.90 -28.10
N TYR A 60 4.95 -9.48 -27.21
CA TYR A 60 5.44 -8.11 -27.07
C TYR A 60 6.99 -8.05 -27.12
N PRO A 61 7.62 -8.46 -28.23
CA PRO A 61 9.08 -8.60 -28.32
C PRO A 61 9.86 -7.27 -28.21
N ASN A 62 9.15 -6.13 -28.29
CA ASN A 62 9.74 -4.78 -28.17
C ASN A 62 9.36 -4.11 -26.83
N GLY A 63 8.77 -4.87 -25.88
CA GLY A 63 8.15 -4.32 -24.69
C GLY A 63 6.86 -3.54 -24.98
N ILE A 64 6.29 -2.93 -23.94
CA ILE A 64 5.04 -2.16 -24.04
C ILE A 64 5.32 -0.70 -23.60
N PRO A 65 4.94 0.31 -24.39
CA PRO A 65 5.11 1.71 -23.99
C PRO A 65 4.40 2.05 -22.67
N MET A 66 5.02 2.89 -21.86
CA MET A 66 4.44 3.48 -20.65
C MET A 66 4.35 4.98 -20.86
N VAL A 67 3.15 5.53 -21.00
CA VAL A 67 2.91 6.92 -21.41
C VAL A 67 2.13 7.69 -20.35
N SER A 68 2.20 9.03 -20.38
CA SER A 68 1.37 9.85 -19.50
C SER A 68 -0.12 9.61 -19.76
N GLU A 69 -0.92 9.51 -18.68
CA GLU A 69 -2.38 9.37 -18.79
C GLU A 69 -3.04 10.58 -19.47
N GLU A 70 -2.40 11.75 -19.46
CA GLU A 70 -2.88 12.93 -20.17
C GLU A 70 -3.02 12.72 -21.67
N ARG A 71 -2.29 11.74 -22.23
CA ARG A 71 -2.30 11.39 -23.65
C ARG A 71 -3.32 10.31 -24.01
N LEU A 72 -4.20 9.93 -23.09
CA LEU A 72 -5.13 8.81 -23.28
C LEU A 72 -5.95 8.96 -24.57
N GLU A 73 -6.60 10.11 -24.77
CA GLU A 73 -7.46 10.36 -25.93
C GLU A 73 -6.65 10.37 -27.24
N GLU A 74 -5.47 11.01 -27.24
CA GLU A 74 -4.55 10.99 -28.40
C GLU A 74 -4.19 9.55 -28.79
N MET A 75 -3.90 8.70 -27.79
CA MET A 75 -3.52 7.31 -28.02
C MET A 75 -4.70 6.48 -28.54
N ILE A 76 -5.90 6.70 -28.02
CA ILE A 76 -7.11 6.03 -28.49
C ILE A 76 -7.33 6.32 -29.98
N GLU A 77 -7.32 7.58 -30.37
CA GLU A 77 -7.51 7.99 -31.77
C GLU A 77 -6.39 7.49 -32.68
N LYS A 78 -5.13 7.66 -32.28
CA LYS A 78 -3.96 7.33 -33.09
C LYS A 78 -3.83 5.85 -33.40
N TYR A 79 -4.16 4.98 -32.45
CA TYR A 79 -3.97 3.54 -32.58
C TYR A 79 -5.28 2.80 -32.85
N ASP A 80 -6.40 3.51 -32.93
CA ASP A 80 -7.74 2.92 -33.09
C ASP A 80 -7.98 1.87 -32.00
N VAL A 81 -7.92 2.31 -30.73
CA VAL A 81 -8.03 1.46 -29.53
C VAL A 81 -9.47 1.08 -29.30
N ASP A 82 -9.71 -0.22 -29.10
CA ASP A 82 -11.05 -0.75 -28.90
C ASP A 82 -11.51 -0.65 -27.44
N GLU A 83 -10.57 -0.85 -26.48
CA GLU A 83 -10.92 -0.98 -25.05
C GLU A 83 -9.87 -0.30 -24.15
N VAL A 84 -10.34 0.45 -23.17
CA VAL A 84 -9.53 0.97 -22.07
C VAL A 84 -9.83 0.18 -20.80
N VAL A 85 -8.83 -0.44 -20.23
CA VAL A 85 -8.93 -1.22 -18.99
C VAL A 85 -8.42 -0.39 -17.83
N PHE A 86 -9.27 -0.19 -16.82
CA PHE A 86 -8.85 0.49 -15.60
C PHE A 86 -8.29 -0.53 -14.60
N ALA A 87 -7.04 -0.36 -14.21
CA ALA A 87 -6.31 -1.23 -13.31
C ALA A 87 -5.51 -0.43 -12.26
N TYR A 88 -6.16 0.57 -11.69
CA TYR A 88 -5.62 1.40 -10.61
C TYR A 88 -6.50 1.30 -9.38
N SER A 89 -5.99 1.66 -8.21
CA SER A 89 -6.67 1.46 -6.94
C SER A 89 -6.67 2.71 -6.06
N ASP A 90 -7.46 2.67 -5.00
CA ASP A 90 -7.63 3.71 -3.97
C ASP A 90 -8.12 5.07 -4.50
N VAL A 91 -8.93 5.05 -5.55
CA VAL A 91 -9.55 6.23 -6.17
C VAL A 91 -11.05 6.26 -5.96
N SER A 92 -11.65 7.44 -6.00
CA SER A 92 -13.10 7.58 -5.86
C SER A 92 -13.85 6.96 -7.05
N HIS A 93 -15.08 6.50 -6.82
CA HIS A 93 -15.96 6.05 -7.92
C HIS A 93 -16.21 7.16 -8.95
N GLU A 94 -16.24 8.42 -8.50
CA GLU A 94 -16.39 9.57 -9.38
C GLU A 94 -15.20 9.68 -10.34
N GLU A 95 -13.97 9.53 -9.85
CA GLU A 95 -12.77 9.54 -10.66
C GLU A 95 -12.71 8.38 -11.65
N VAL A 96 -13.06 7.17 -11.22
CA VAL A 96 -13.16 5.99 -12.10
C VAL A 96 -14.11 6.29 -13.26
N MET A 97 -15.27 6.92 -12.99
CA MET A 97 -16.25 7.24 -14.02
C MET A 97 -15.86 8.42 -14.90
N HIS A 98 -15.09 9.39 -14.40
CA HIS A 98 -14.52 10.44 -15.23
C HIS A 98 -13.54 9.87 -16.26
N LYS A 99 -12.66 8.93 -15.83
CA LYS A 99 -11.74 8.23 -16.75
C LYS A 99 -12.51 7.40 -17.78
N GLY A 100 -13.56 6.71 -17.34
CA GLY A 100 -14.46 5.99 -18.26
C GLY A 100 -15.15 6.91 -19.27
N SER A 101 -15.60 8.08 -18.86
CA SER A 101 -16.25 9.06 -19.74
C SER A 101 -15.27 9.61 -20.80
N ARG A 102 -13.99 9.82 -20.43
CA ARG A 102 -12.92 10.20 -21.37
C ARG A 102 -12.69 9.13 -22.43
N ALA A 103 -12.56 7.86 -22.00
CA ALA A 103 -12.38 6.73 -22.92
C ALA A 103 -13.55 6.60 -23.90
N LEU A 104 -14.79 6.62 -23.40
CA LEU A 104 -16.01 6.52 -24.22
C LEU A 104 -16.14 7.70 -25.20
N ALA A 105 -15.83 8.91 -24.77
CA ALA A 105 -15.88 10.09 -25.64
C ALA A 105 -14.83 10.05 -26.75
N ALA A 106 -13.70 9.40 -26.51
CA ALA A 106 -12.64 9.17 -27.50
C ALA A 106 -12.92 7.95 -28.42
N GLY A 107 -13.97 7.17 -28.16
CA GLY A 107 -14.41 6.08 -29.03
C GLY A 107 -14.01 4.67 -28.58
N ALA A 108 -13.41 4.49 -27.41
CA ALA A 108 -13.06 3.19 -26.87
C ALA A 108 -14.06 2.75 -25.77
N ASP A 109 -14.30 1.44 -25.65
CA ASP A 109 -15.02 0.87 -24.51
C ASP A 109 -14.20 1.02 -23.22
N TYR A 110 -14.88 0.99 -22.05
CA TYR A 110 -14.24 1.07 -20.74
C TYR A 110 -14.55 -0.13 -19.88
N ARG A 111 -13.51 -0.76 -19.31
CA ARG A 111 -13.64 -2.04 -18.62
C ARG A 111 -12.98 -2.04 -17.24
N LEU A 112 -13.71 -2.55 -16.25
CA LEU A 112 -13.22 -2.99 -14.95
C LEU A 112 -13.16 -4.52 -14.94
N ILE A 113 -12.03 -5.08 -14.47
CA ILE A 113 -11.83 -6.54 -14.48
C ILE A 113 -12.11 -7.10 -13.08
N SER A 114 -12.96 -8.12 -13.02
CA SER A 114 -13.26 -8.82 -11.77
C SER A 114 -12.06 -9.65 -11.31
N GLY A 115 -11.82 -9.71 -9.98
CA GLY A 115 -10.83 -10.57 -9.36
C GLY A 115 -10.91 -12.04 -9.78
N ARG A 116 -12.10 -12.54 -10.13
CA ARG A 116 -12.27 -13.88 -10.71
C ARG A 116 -11.33 -14.18 -11.89
N PHE A 117 -10.95 -13.16 -12.65
CA PHE A 117 -10.10 -13.32 -13.85
C PHE A 117 -8.63 -13.01 -13.61
N THR A 118 -8.32 -12.39 -12.47
CA THR A 118 -6.96 -11.97 -12.13
C THR A 118 -6.36 -12.74 -10.96
N GLN A 119 -7.19 -13.37 -10.11
CA GLN A 119 -6.69 -14.10 -8.95
C GLN A 119 -5.99 -15.40 -9.33
N ILE A 120 -4.79 -15.58 -8.79
CA ILE A 120 -3.98 -16.78 -8.93
C ILE A 120 -4.31 -17.73 -7.79
N LYS A 121 -4.51 -19.01 -8.11
CA LYS A 121 -4.71 -20.03 -7.08
C LYS A 121 -3.36 -20.52 -6.55
N ALA A 122 -3.13 -20.33 -5.26
CA ALA A 122 -1.98 -20.90 -4.56
C ALA A 122 -2.20 -22.39 -4.22
N ASN A 123 -1.09 -23.11 -4.01
CA ASN A 123 -1.11 -24.51 -3.53
C ASN A 123 -1.06 -24.59 -2.00
N LYS A 124 -0.89 -23.47 -1.34
CA LYS A 124 -0.91 -23.32 0.12
C LYS A 124 -2.11 -22.46 0.52
N PRO A 125 -2.65 -22.63 1.73
CA PRO A 125 -3.68 -21.76 2.24
C PRO A 125 -3.26 -20.29 2.22
N VAL A 126 -4.19 -19.40 1.85
CA VAL A 126 -3.97 -17.96 1.72
C VAL A 126 -4.88 -17.19 2.67
N VAL A 127 -4.30 -16.40 3.54
CA VAL A 127 -4.99 -15.35 4.28
C VAL A 127 -4.70 -14.01 3.62
N ALA A 128 -5.71 -13.35 3.08
CA ALA A 128 -5.54 -12.03 2.48
C ALA A 128 -6.01 -10.94 3.45
N VAL A 129 -5.25 -9.85 3.51
CA VAL A 129 -5.58 -8.65 4.26
C VAL A 129 -5.57 -7.48 3.30
N CYS A 130 -6.76 -6.96 2.98
CA CYS A 130 -6.96 -5.77 2.19
C CYS A 130 -7.69 -4.70 3.02
N ALA A 131 -7.97 -3.56 2.44
CA ALA A 131 -8.72 -2.50 3.12
C ALA A 131 -9.63 -1.76 2.15
N VAL A 132 -10.51 -0.92 2.70
CA VAL A 132 -11.36 -0.04 1.89
C VAL A 132 -10.64 1.23 1.46
N ARG A 133 -9.55 1.63 2.15
CA ARG A 133 -8.71 2.80 1.86
C ARG A 133 -7.30 2.64 2.43
N THR A 134 -6.35 3.33 1.83
CA THR A 134 -5.00 3.54 2.40
C THR A 134 -5.12 4.20 3.78
N GLY A 135 -4.26 3.81 4.71
CA GLY A 135 -4.24 4.32 6.08
C GLY A 135 -5.30 3.73 7.03
N CYS A 136 -6.12 2.76 6.63
CA CYS A 136 -7.06 2.06 7.53
C CYS A 136 -6.38 1.23 8.63
N GLY A 137 -5.11 0.88 8.45
CA GLY A 137 -4.35 0.06 9.40
C GLY A 137 -4.12 -1.38 8.95
N LYS A 138 -4.19 -1.64 7.65
CA LYS A 138 -4.00 -2.95 7.02
C LYS A 138 -2.70 -3.65 7.46
N SER A 139 -1.56 -2.96 7.38
CA SER A 139 -0.25 -3.54 7.71
C SER A 139 -0.13 -3.97 9.19
N GLN A 140 -0.89 -3.35 10.12
CA GLN A 140 -0.99 -3.79 11.52
C GLN A 140 -1.69 -5.14 11.59
N VAL A 141 -2.81 -5.28 10.88
CA VAL A 141 -3.60 -6.53 10.82
C VAL A 141 -2.78 -7.63 10.19
N SER A 142 -2.13 -7.38 9.06
CA SER A 142 -1.28 -8.37 8.36
C SER A 142 -0.18 -8.89 9.27
N ARG A 143 0.53 -8.02 9.99
CA ARG A 143 1.57 -8.43 10.94
C ARG A 143 1.00 -9.16 12.16
N ALA A 144 -0.18 -8.77 12.66
CA ALA A 144 -0.84 -9.50 13.76
C ALA A 144 -1.21 -10.92 13.32
N VAL A 145 -1.80 -11.08 12.14
CA VAL A 145 -2.09 -12.38 11.52
C VAL A 145 -0.82 -13.22 11.37
N TYR A 146 0.26 -12.60 10.86
CA TYR A 146 1.54 -13.29 10.68
C TYR A 146 2.11 -13.80 12.03
N ARG A 147 2.21 -12.89 13.02
CA ARG A 147 2.72 -13.25 14.36
C ARG A 147 1.90 -14.37 15.00
N TYR A 148 0.58 -14.32 14.86
CA TYR A 148 -0.29 -15.34 15.44
C TYR A 148 -0.06 -16.71 14.82
N LEU A 149 -0.07 -16.82 13.50
CA LEU A 149 0.15 -18.08 12.80
C LEU A 149 1.57 -18.63 13.03
N LYS A 150 2.59 -17.75 13.01
CA LYS A 150 3.97 -18.12 13.36
C LYS A 150 4.07 -18.61 14.82
N GLY A 151 3.36 -17.96 15.74
CA GLY A 151 3.27 -18.37 17.15
C GLY A 151 2.62 -19.73 17.37
N LYS A 152 1.76 -20.17 16.46
CA LYS A 152 1.18 -21.53 16.41
C LYS A 152 2.16 -22.57 15.82
N GLY A 153 3.34 -22.15 15.35
CA GLY A 153 4.38 -23.03 14.82
C GLY A 153 4.37 -23.22 13.31
N TYR A 154 3.51 -22.50 12.59
CA TYR A 154 3.49 -22.55 11.12
C TYR A 154 4.61 -21.71 10.50
N LYS A 155 5.11 -22.17 9.35
CA LYS A 155 5.99 -21.39 8.49
C LYS A 155 5.13 -20.43 7.69
N VAL A 156 5.22 -19.15 8.00
CA VAL A 156 4.43 -18.09 7.39
C VAL A 156 5.31 -17.25 6.48
N VAL A 157 4.80 -16.91 5.32
CA VAL A 157 5.44 -15.97 4.39
C VAL A 157 4.41 -14.92 4.00
N ALA A 158 4.80 -13.66 4.00
CA ALA A 158 3.97 -12.59 3.46
C ALA A 158 4.33 -12.33 2.00
N ILE A 159 3.33 -11.97 1.19
CA ILE A 159 3.51 -11.45 -0.16
C ILE A 159 2.80 -10.09 -0.20
N ARG A 160 3.52 -9.07 -0.68
CA ARG A 160 2.98 -7.72 -0.80
C ARG A 160 3.02 -7.24 -2.24
N GLU A 161 2.05 -6.43 -2.61
CA GLU A 161 2.11 -5.68 -3.86
C GLU A 161 3.31 -4.73 -3.84
N PRO A 162 4.11 -4.67 -4.91
CA PRO A 162 5.21 -3.75 -5.01
C PRO A 162 4.73 -2.37 -5.46
N MET A 163 5.60 -1.41 -5.22
CA MET A 163 5.69 -0.19 -6.01
C MET A 163 7.08 -0.19 -6.66
N PRO A 164 7.28 -0.92 -7.79
CA PRO A 164 8.60 -1.11 -8.35
C PRO A 164 9.07 0.17 -9.04
N TYR A 165 9.91 0.92 -8.35
CA TYR A 165 10.51 2.15 -8.88
C TYR A 165 11.83 1.90 -9.63
N GLY A 166 12.46 0.74 -9.42
CA GLY A 166 13.75 0.35 -9.97
C GLY A 166 13.67 -0.42 -11.28
N ASP A 167 14.67 -1.28 -11.51
CA ASP A 167 14.74 -2.19 -12.66
C ASP A 167 13.72 -3.33 -12.49
N LEU A 168 12.65 -3.31 -13.28
CA LEU A 168 11.56 -4.29 -13.23
C LEU A 168 12.03 -5.73 -13.46
N VAL A 169 13.09 -5.94 -14.25
CA VAL A 169 13.65 -7.28 -14.51
C VAL A 169 14.35 -7.80 -13.26
N GLN A 170 15.14 -6.96 -12.59
CA GLN A 170 15.79 -7.28 -11.34
C GLN A 170 14.76 -7.46 -10.21
N GLN A 171 13.71 -6.65 -10.20
CA GLN A 171 12.64 -6.66 -9.22
C GLN A 171 11.51 -7.66 -9.55
N ASN A 172 11.72 -8.56 -10.51
CA ASN A 172 10.67 -9.50 -10.94
C ASN A 172 10.18 -10.42 -9.82
N VAL A 173 11.10 -10.94 -8.99
CA VAL A 173 10.80 -11.71 -7.75
C VAL A 173 11.81 -11.27 -6.69
N MET A 174 11.34 -10.66 -5.65
CA MET A 174 12.16 -10.20 -4.52
C MET A 174 11.76 -10.94 -3.25
N ARG A 175 12.75 -11.35 -2.46
CA ARG A 175 12.58 -11.97 -1.14
C ARG A 175 13.38 -11.18 -0.11
N PHE A 176 12.74 -10.79 0.95
CA PHE A 176 13.33 -9.98 2.01
C PHE A 176 13.23 -10.71 3.35
N GLU A 177 14.35 -10.89 4.01
CA GLU A 177 14.51 -11.44 5.36
C GLU A 177 15.45 -10.58 6.20
N THR A 178 16.38 -9.89 5.53
CA THR A 178 17.42 -9.07 6.14
C THR A 178 17.49 -7.69 5.50
N TYR A 179 18.15 -6.75 6.17
CA TYR A 179 18.39 -5.41 5.61
C TYR A 179 19.29 -5.45 4.35
N ASP A 180 20.19 -6.42 4.25
CA ASP A 180 21.05 -6.59 3.06
C ASP A 180 20.21 -6.93 1.81
N ASP A 181 19.04 -7.54 1.98
CA ASP A 181 18.12 -7.80 0.87
C ASP A 181 17.53 -6.49 0.31
N LEU A 182 17.27 -5.50 1.16
CA LEU A 182 16.79 -4.18 0.73
C LEU A 182 17.85 -3.44 -0.10
N ASP A 183 19.11 -3.54 0.31
CA ASP A 183 20.25 -2.93 -0.41
C ASP A 183 20.50 -3.66 -1.72
N LYS A 184 20.38 -4.99 -1.74
CA LYS A 184 20.53 -5.82 -2.94
C LYS A 184 19.58 -5.44 -4.07
N TYR A 185 18.34 -5.06 -3.74
CA TYR A 185 17.31 -4.68 -4.71
C TYR A 185 17.20 -3.16 -4.90
N ASP A 186 18.11 -2.38 -4.30
CA ASP A 186 18.16 -0.91 -4.38
C ASP A 186 16.81 -0.27 -4.02
N CYS A 187 16.21 -0.75 -2.91
CA CYS A 187 14.89 -0.31 -2.47
C CYS A 187 14.87 1.16 -2.08
N THR A 188 13.92 1.90 -2.63
CA THR A 188 13.60 3.28 -2.23
C THR A 188 13.11 3.34 -0.78
N ILE A 189 12.97 4.55 -0.22
CA ILE A 189 12.41 4.71 1.14
C ILE A 189 11.00 4.16 1.22
N GLU A 190 10.17 4.43 0.23
CA GLU A 190 8.78 3.97 0.18
C GLU A 190 8.70 2.45 0.13
N GLU A 191 9.55 1.80 -0.65
CA GLU A 191 9.65 0.33 -0.66
C GLU A 191 10.12 -0.21 0.70
N ARG A 192 11.09 0.45 1.34
CA ARG A 192 11.57 0.09 2.68
C ARG A 192 10.47 0.22 3.74
N GLU A 193 9.61 1.24 3.67
CA GLU A 193 8.47 1.41 4.57
C GLU A 193 7.55 0.19 4.58
N GLU A 194 7.47 -0.51 3.45
CA GLU A 194 6.64 -1.69 3.29
C GLU A 194 7.31 -2.99 3.79
N TYR A 195 8.64 -3.11 3.64
CA TYR A 195 9.35 -4.36 3.92
C TYR A 195 10.06 -4.37 5.28
N GLU A 196 10.64 -3.25 5.73
CA GLU A 196 11.37 -3.16 6.99
C GLU A 196 10.56 -3.61 8.21
N PRO A 197 9.25 -3.28 8.35
CA PRO A 197 8.46 -3.74 9.49
C PRO A 197 8.35 -5.25 9.63
N TYR A 198 8.49 -6.00 8.53
CA TYR A 198 8.56 -7.45 8.54
C TYR A 198 9.94 -7.92 8.97
N ILE A 199 11.00 -7.38 8.37
CA ILE A 199 12.39 -7.69 8.68
C ILE A 199 12.70 -7.43 10.16
N GLN A 200 12.27 -6.27 10.72
CA GLN A 200 12.45 -5.91 12.13
C GLN A 200 11.86 -6.95 13.10
N GLN A 201 10.83 -7.67 12.68
CA GLN A 201 10.18 -8.71 13.46
C GLN A 201 10.68 -10.13 13.13
N GLY A 202 11.74 -10.27 12.31
CA GLY A 202 12.26 -11.55 11.87
C GLY A 202 11.26 -12.33 11.02
N LEU A 203 10.50 -11.63 10.18
CA LEU A 203 9.48 -12.19 9.29
C LEU A 203 9.98 -12.13 7.84
N ILE A 204 9.49 -13.03 6.99
CA ILE A 204 9.84 -13.10 5.58
C ILE A 204 8.72 -12.45 4.74
N ILE A 205 9.12 -11.60 3.80
CA ILE A 205 8.19 -10.98 2.87
C ILE A 205 8.71 -11.07 1.44
N TYR A 206 7.82 -11.39 0.51
CA TYR A 206 8.07 -11.38 -0.92
C TYR A 206 7.34 -10.21 -1.57
N SER A 207 7.92 -9.72 -2.66
CA SER A 207 7.34 -8.71 -3.54
C SER A 207 7.91 -8.85 -4.94
N GLY A 208 7.42 -8.08 -5.90
CA GLY A 208 7.94 -8.04 -7.26
C GLY A 208 6.85 -7.86 -8.31
N VAL A 209 7.17 -8.20 -9.56
CA VAL A 209 6.29 -7.94 -10.71
C VAL A 209 5.47 -9.17 -11.12
N ASP A 210 6.06 -10.38 -11.06
CA ASP A 210 5.44 -11.63 -11.52
C ASP A 210 4.86 -12.43 -10.34
N TYR A 211 3.59 -12.19 -10.03
CA TYR A 211 2.94 -12.78 -8.85
C TYR A 211 2.71 -14.28 -8.95
N GLU A 212 2.67 -14.85 -10.15
CA GLU A 212 2.66 -16.31 -10.30
C GLU A 212 4.02 -16.89 -9.86
N LYS A 213 5.14 -16.32 -10.31
CA LYS A 213 6.47 -16.78 -9.87
C LYS A 213 6.67 -16.54 -8.38
N ILE A 214 6.27 -15.38 -7.87
CA ILE A 214 6.39 -15.04 -6.45
C ILE A 214 5.71 -16.08 -5.58
N VAL A 215 4.47 -16.44 -5.87
CA VAL A 215 3.75 -17.41 -5.06
C VAL A 215 4.40 -18.80 -5.14
N ARG A 216 4.90 -19.22 -6.33
CA ARG A 216 5.58 -20.51 -6.47
C ARG A 216 6.90 -20.57 -5.69
N GLU A 217 7.62 -19.46 -5.54
CA GLU A 217 8.80 -19.39 -4.68
C GLU A 217 8.40 -19.41 -3.19
N ALA A 218 7.42 -18.61 -2.79
CA ALA A 218 6.93 -18.56 -1.42
C ALA A 218 6.41 -19.92 -0.92
N GLU A 219 5.72 -20.69 -1.76
CA GLU A 219 5.20 -22.02 -1.45
C GLU A 219 6.27 -23.04 -1.07
N LYS A 220 7.54 -22.83 -1.47
CA LYS A 220 8.64 -23.74 -1.16
C LYS A 220 9.05 -23.69 0.33
N GLU A 221 8.80 -22.55 0.98
CA GLU A 221 9.19 -22.34 2.37
C GLU A 221 8.00 -22.07 3.32
N ALA A 222 6.78 -21.91 2.79
CA ALA A 222 5.59 -21.58 3.57
C ALA A 222 4.67 -22.77 3.79
N ASP A 223 4.03 -22.84 4.97
CA ASP A 223 2.85 -23.65 5.25
C ASP A 223 1.57 -22.86 4.96
N VAL A 224 1.61 -21.53 5.16
CA VAL A 224 0.54 -20.57 4.91
C VAL A 224 1.11 -19.27 4.35
N ILE A 225 0.40 -18.67 3.42
CA ILE A 225 0.76 -17.41 2.76
C ILE A 225 -0.16 -16.31 3.26
N ILE A 226 0.40 -15.15 3.58
CA ILE A 226 -0.36 -13.93 3.83
C ILE A 226 -0.21 -13.02 2.62
N PHE A 227 -1.32 -12.66 1.97
CA PHE A 227 -1.33 -11.57 1.02
C PHE A 227 -1.59 -10.26 1.78
N ASP A 228 -0.57 -9.42 1.90
CA ASP A 228 -0.67 -8.07 2.43
C ASP A 228 -0.88 -7.11 1.25
N GLY A 229 -2.13 -6.86 0.89
CA GLY A 229 -2.48 -6.00 -0.24
C GLY A 229 -1.86 -4.60 -0.07
N GLY A 230 -1.25 -4.06 -1.14
CA GLY A 230 -0.55 -2.78 -1.11
C GLY A 230 -1.50 -1.58 -1.01
N ASN A 231 -2.02 -1.13 -2.14
CA ASN A 231 -2.90 0.04 -2.27
C ASN A 231 -4.39 -0.33 -2.30
N ASN A 232 -4.78 -1.37 -1.57
CA ASN A 232 -6.17 -1.84 -1.43
C ASN A 232 -6.77 -2.43 -2.70
N GLU A 233 -5.93 -3.05 -3.53
CA GLU A 233 -6.34 -3.81 -4.69
C GLU A 233 -7.23 -4.98 -4.28
N ILE A 234 -7.89 -5.57 -5.28
CA ILE A 234 -8.46 -6.91 -5.13
C ILE A 234 -7.29 -7.88 -4.92
N SER A 235 -7.41 -8.79 -3.94
CA SER A 235 -6.34 -9.77 -3.68
C SER A 235 -5.87 -10.46 -4.96
N PHE A 236 -4.55 -10.54 -5.17
CA PHE A 236 -3.95 -11.20 -6.33
C PHE A 236 -4.05 -12.73 -6.27
N TYR A 237 -4.32 -13.26 -5.10
CA TYR A 237 -4.52 -14.69 -4.88
C TYR A 237 -5.94 -14.97 -4.43
N VAL A 238 -6.45 -16.16 -4.80
CA VAL A 238 -7.72 -16.65 -4.27
C VAL A 238 -7.55 -16.85 -2.75
N PRO A 239 -8.21 -16.06 -1.90
CA PRO A 239 -8.06 -16.21 -0.46
C PRO A 239 -8.91 -17.36 0.08
N ASP A 240 -8.39 -18.07 1.08
CA ASP A 240 -9.16 -18.99 1.92
C ASP A 240 -9.79 -18.27 3.12
N LEU A 241 -9.25 -17.07 3.44
CA LEU A 241 -9.80 -16.13 4.42
C LEU A 241 -9.43 -14.69 4.01
N LEU A 242 -10.43 -13.82 3.88
CA LEU A 242 -10.25 -12.42 3.49
C LEU A 242 -10.65 -11.46 4.61
N PHE A 243 -9.67 -10.79 5.18
CA PHE A 243 -9.85 -9.66 6.09
C PHE A 243 -9.91 -8.35 5.32
N ILE A 244 -10.94 -7.52 5.60
CA ILE A 244 -11.05 -6.18 5.06
C ILE A 244 -11.06 -5.15 6.19
N VAL A 245 -10.05 -4.28 6.20
CA VAL A 245 -9.88 -3.25 7.22
C VAL A 245 -10.68 -2.00 6.85
N VAL A 246 -11.45 -1.51 7.82
CA VAL A 246 -12.33 -0.34 7.68
C VAL A 246 -11.97 0.71 8.72
N ASP A 247 -12.13 1.99 8.38
CA ASP A 247 -11.71 3.12 9.20
C ASP A 247 -12.88 4.06 9.54
N PRO A 248 -13.42 4.00 10.76
CA PRO A 248 -14.51 4.89 11.18
C PRO A 248 -14.13 6.38 11.30
N LEU A 249 -12.84 6.72 11.16
CA LEU A 249 -12.45 8.13 11.04
C LEU A 249 -12.85 8.74 9.69
N ARG A 250 -13.16 7.88 8.70
CA ARG A 250 -13.58 8.26 7.35
C ARG A 250 -14.85 7.52 6.95
N PRO A 251 -15.98 7.68 7.69
CA PRO A 251 -17.22 6.95 7.43
C PRO A 251 -17.75 7.24 6.03
N GLY A 252 -18.23 6.22 5.33
CA GLY A 252 -18.73 6.27 3.96
C GLY A 252 -17.68 6.02 2.88
N HIS A 253 -16.37 5.99 3.22
CA HIS A 253 -15.34 5.67 2.25
C HIS A 253 -15.43 4.22 1.76
N GLU A 254 -15.94 3.30 2.57
CA GLU A 254 -16.20 1.90 2.24
C GLU A 254 -17.20 1.71 1.08
N MET A 255 -17.98 2.77 0.75
CA MET A 255 -18.96 2.79 -0.34
C MET A 255 -18.62 3.74 -1.49
N LYS A 256 -17.47 4.42 -1.44
CA LYS A 256 -17.14 5.51 -2.38
C LYS A 256 -15.85 5.32 -3.15
N TYR A 257 -15.07 4.30 -2.81
CA TYR A 257 -13.74 4.11 -3.38
C TYR A 257 -13.58 2.76 -4.06
N HIS A 258 -12.85 2.77 -5.16
CA HIS A 258 -12.52 1.59 -5.97
C HIS A 258 -11.08 1.15 -5.69
N PRO A 259 -10.82 -0.15 -5.50
CA PRO A 259 -11.78 -1.25 -5.37
C PRO A 259 -12.24 -1.52 -3.93
N GLY A 260 -12.10 -0.56 -3.02
CA GLY A 260 -12.47 -0.69 -1.60
C GLY A 260 -13.87 -1.24 -1.38
N GLU A 261 -14.87 -0.77 -2.14
CA GLU A 261 -16.23 -1.32 -2.07
C GLU A 261 -16.29 -2.77 -2.58
N VAL A 262 -15.54 -3.12 -3.62
CA VAL A 262 -15.45 -4.50 -4.11
C VAL A 262 -14.89 -5.42 -3.02
N ASN A 263 -13.81 -4.98 -2.37
CA ASN A 263 -13.21 -5.69 -1.25
C ASN A 263 -14.20 -5.89 -0.10
N ALA A 264 -14.96 -4.84 0.26
CA ALA A 264 -15.99 -4.93 1.30
C ALA A 264 -17.08 -5.96 0.96
N ARG A 265 -17.49 -6.05 -0.31
CA ARG A 265 -18.46 -7.06 -0.76
C ARG A 265 -17.93 -8.49 -0.75
N TYR A 266 -16.62 -8.67 -0.84
CA TYR A 266 -15.95 -9.99 -0.81
C TYR A 266 -15.52 -10.42 0.59
N ALA A 267 -15.56 -9.54 1.59
CA ALA A 267 -15.02 -9.78 2.92
C ALA A 267 -15.60 -11.04 3.58
N ASP A 268 -14.74 -11.90 4.12
CA ASP A 268 -15.15 -12.89 5.13
C ASP A 268 -15.22 -12.24 6.50
N VAL A 269 -14.29 -11.29 6.76
CA VAL A 269 -14.16 -10.60 8.04
C VAL A 269 -13.89 -9.12 7.84
N PHE A 270 -14.68 -8.26 8.46
CA PHE A 270 -14.38 -6.86 8.61
C PHE A 270 -13.58 -6.61 9.88
N ILE A 271 -12.48 -5.88 9.75
CA ILE A 271 -11.75 -5.31 10.90
C ILE A 271 -12.11 -3.82 10.98
N ILE A 272 -13.00 -3.47 11.91
CA ILE A 272 -13.38 -2.09 12.18
C ILE A 272 -12.34 -1.54 13.15
N ASN A 273 -11.33 -0.85 12.59
CA ASN A 273 -10.15 -0.43 13.31
C ASN A 273 -10.29 0.99 13.88
N LYS A 274 -9.32 1.42 14.70
CA LYS A 274 -9.25 2.77 15.30
C LYS A 274 -10.45 3.14 16.16
N MET A 275 -11.12 2.17 16.77
CA MET A 275 -12.26 2.39 17.64
C MET A 275 -11.96 3.35 18.80
N ASN A 276 -10.71 3.32 19.30
CA ASN A 276 -10.23 4.21 20.37
C ASN A 276 -10.14 5.69 19.97
N SER A 277 -10.24 6.00 18.69
CA SER A 277 -10.11 7.36 18.15
C SER A 277 -11.36 7.83 17.42
N ALA A 278 -12.27 6.91 17.09
CA ALA A 278 -13.47 7.18 16.32
C ALA A 278 -14.61 7.72 17.23
N LYS A 279 -15.45 8.56 16.66
CA LYS A 279 -16.72 8.95 17.30
C LYS A 279 -17.74 7.83 17.12
N GLU A 280 -18.60 7.64 18.15
CA GLU A 280 -19.64 6.61 18.14
C GLU A 280 -20.58 6.73 16.93
N GLU A 281 -20.99 7.95 16.58
CA GLU A 281 -21.83 8.23 15.41
C GLU A 281 -21.21 7.75 14.08
N ASN A 282 -19.89 7.88 13.94
CA ASN A 282 -19.16 7.41 12.76
C ASN A 282 -19.09 5.88 12.70
N VAL A 283 -18.91 5.24 13.85
CA VAL A 283 -18.94 3.78 13.96
C VAL A 283 -20.30 3.24 13.55
N GLU A 284 -21.39 3.87 14.00
CA GLU A 284 -22.75 3.48 13.60
C GLU A 284 -23.00 3.60 12.10
N ILE A 285 -22.47 4.66 11.45
CA ILE A 285 -22.56 4.83 9.99
C ILE A 285 -21.81 3.70 9.29
N VAL A 286 -20.56 3.42 9.67
CA VAL A 286 -19.76 2.34 9.10
C VAL A 286 -20.45 1.00 9.29
N GLU A 287 -20.90 0.69 10.51
CA GLU A 287 -21.61 -0.55 10.81
C GLU A 287 -22.88 -0.74 9.96
N LYS A 288 -23.61 0.33 9.71
CA LYS A 288 -24.79 0.30 8.83
C LYS A 288 -24.37 -0.01 7.39
N ASN A 289 -23.35 0.67 6.88
CA ASN A 289 -22.86 0.49 5.51
C ASN A 289 -22.33 -0.93 5.29
N LEU A 290 -21.57 -1.48 6.26
CA LEU A 290 -21.07 -2.84 6.17
C LEU A 290 -22.17 -3.89 6.15
N ARG A 291 -23.27 -3.66 6.92
CA ARG A 291 -24.45 -4.53 6.84
C ARG A 291 -25.14 -4.49 5.48
N GLU A 292 -25.12 -3.36 4.82
CA GLU A 292 -25.67 -3.19 3.47
C GLU A 292 -24.77 -3.86 2.41
N LEU A 293 -23.46 -3.70 2.54
CA LEU A 293 -22.48 -4.25 1.58
C LEU A 293 -22.35 -5.78 1.68
N ASN A 294 -22.21 -6.28 2.91
CA ASN A 294 -22.04 -7.71 3.19
C ASN A 294 -22.52 -8.06 4.61
N PRO A 295 -23.80 -8.46 4.75
CA PRO A 295 -24.39 -8.77 6.07
C PRO A 295 -23.80 -10.00 6.75
N ASP A 296 -23.25 -10.95 5.97
CA ASP A 296 -22.79 -12.26 6.44
C ASP A 296 -21.35 -12.23 6.98
N ALA A 297 -20.56 -11.20 6.63
CA ALA A 297 -19.19 -11.10 7.09
C ALA A 297 -19.08 -10.90 8.61
N ILE A 298 -18.13 -11.61 9.22
CA ILE A 298 -17.79 -11.45 10.63
C ILE A 298 -17.28 -10.02 10.90
N ARG A 299 -17.62 -9.44 12.04
CA ARG A 299 -17.17 -8.09 12.45
C ARG A 299 -16.30 -8.18 13.68
N VAL A 300 -15.06 -7.74 13.54
CA VAL A 300 -14.07 -7.64 14.61
C VAL A 300 -13.77 -6.17 14.86
N HIS A 301 -13.97 -5.71 16.07
CA HIS A 301 -13.66 -4.34 16.48
C HIS A 301 -12.25 -4.28 17.06
N THR A 302 -11.48 -3.26 16.68
CA THR A 302 -10.10 -3.13 17.13
C THR A 302 -9.71 -1.68 17.42
N ASN A 303 -8.80 -1.53 18.39
CA ASN A 303 -8.07 -0.30 18.64
C ASN A 303 -6.77 -0.30 17.85
N SER A 304 -6.37 0.87 17.35
CA SER A 304 -5.00 1.10 16.90
C SER A 304 -4.23 1.71 18.09
N VAL A 305 -3.35 0.92 18.69
CA VAL A 305 -2.60 1.31 19.88
C VAL A 305 -1.25 1.86 19.48
N VAL A 306 -0.96 3.09 19.88
CA VAL A 306 0.32 3.76 19.61
C VAL A 306 1.28 3.47 20.73
N ILE A 307 2.48 2.97 20.41
CA ILE A 307 3.52 2.57 21.34
C ILE A 307 4.81 3.32 21.02
N ALA A 308 5.25 4.21 21.92
CA ALA A 308 6.59 4.78 21.87
C ALA A 308 7.56 3.87 22.62
N GLU A 309 8.77 3.62 22.09
CA GLU A 309 9.79 2.77 22.73
C GLU A 309 10.13 3.23 24.15
N ASP A 310 10.18 4.54 24.38
CA ASP A 310 10.43 5.10 25.71
C ASP A 310 9.59 6.36 25.95
N PRO A 311 8.31 6.22 26.31
CA PRO A 311 7.42 7.34 26.52
C PRO A 311 7.85 8.23 27.70
N THR A 312 8.64 7.70 28.65
CA THR A 312 9.09 8.47 29.82
C THR A 312 10.06 9.56 29.47
N LYS A 313 10.83 9.39 28.39
CA LYS A 313 11.78 10.40 27.88
C LYS A 313 11.09 11.57 27.17
N LEU A 314 9.82 11.49 26.85
CA LEU A 314 9.12 12.47 26.03
C LEU A 314 8.52 13.64 26.86
N LYS A 315 8.15 13.40 28.11
CA LYS A 315 7.41 14.36 28.93
C LYS A 315 8.14 15.71 29.06
N GLY A 316 7.50 16.76 28.56
CA GLY A 316 8.01 18.14 28.63
C GLY A 316 9.14 18.45 27.64
N LYS A 317 9.66 17.49 26.90
CA LYS A 317 10.71 17.66 25.89
C LYS A 317 10.17 18.31 24.62
N LYS A 318 11.04 19.03 23.92
CA LYS A 318 10.77 19.53 22.57
C LYS A 318 11.04 18.39 21.57
N VAL A 319 10.04 18.03 20.82
CA VAL A 319 10.15 16.96 19.83
C VAL A 319 9.83 17.47 18.43
N VAL A 320 10.58 17.02 17.42
CA VAL A 320 10.11 17.06 16.04
C VAL A 320 9.50 15.69 15.71
N VAL A 321 8.37 15.71 15.06
CA VAL A 321 7.62 14.51 14.71
C VAL A 321 7.87 14.17 13.24
N VAL A 322 8.28 12.95 12.96
CA VAL A 322 8.43 12.38 11.61
C VAL A 322 7.37 11.31 11.46
N GLU A 323 6.64 11.33 10.37
CA GLU A 323 5.54 10.38 10.09
C GLU A 323 5.72 9.72 8.73
N ASP A 324 4.97 8.67 8.49
CA ASP A 324 4.85 7.97 7.22
C ASP A 324 4.44 8.92 6.09
N GLY A 325 5.28 9.05 5.08
CA GLY A 325 5.09 9.96 3.95
C GLY A 325 3.79 9.67 3.18
N PRO A 326 3.58 8.47 2.63
CA PRO A 326 2.39 8.09 1.87
C PRO A 326 1.08 8.30 2.64
N THR A 327 1.04 8.03 3.93
CA THR A 327 -0.15 8.27 4.76
C THR A 327 -0.53 9.75 4.80
N LEU A 328 0.46 10.64 4.85
CA LEU A 328 0.24 12.09 4.90
C LEU A 328 -0.12 12.66 3.53
N THR A 329 0.57 12.25 2.49
CA THR A 329 0.38 12.76 1.13
C THR A 329 -0.81 12.09 0.46
N HIS A 330 -0.70 10.85 0.03
CA HIS A 330 -1.76 10.10 -0.68
C HIS A 330 -2.95 9.76 0.23
N GLY A 331 -2.70 9.44 1.51
CA GLY A 331 -3.75 9.19 2.50
C GLY A 331 -4.50 10.43 2.97
N GLY A 332 -3.99 11.64 2.69
CA GLY A 332 -4.59 12.92 3.07
C GLY A 332 -4.70 13.13 4.59
N MET A 333 -3.91 12.41 5.39
CA MET A 333 -3.90 12.55 6.85
C MET A 333 -3.07 13.76 7.28
N SER A 334 -3.51 14.48 8.30
CA SER A 334 -2.79 15.62 8.85
C SER A 334 -1.95 15.30 10.10
N ILE A 335 -2.10 14.10 10.64
CA ILE A 335 -1.41 13.59 11.84
C ILE A 335 -1.18 12.09 11.70
N GLY A 336 -0.18 11.55 12.42
CA GLY A 336 0.11 10.12 12.49
C GLY A 336 0.39 9.64 13.91
N ALA A 337 0.99 8.47 14.04
CA ALA A 337 1.21 7.79 15.33
C ALA A 337 2.15 8.55 16.25
N ALA A 338 3.26 9.11 15.73
CA ALA A 338 4.22 9.83 16.54
C ALA A 338 3.64 11.14 17.07
N TYR A 339 2.79 11.82 16.30
CA TYR A 339 2.07 13.00 16.78
C TYR A 339 1.17 12.65 17.98
N VAL A 340 0.41 11.56 17.85
CA VAL A 340 -0.46 11.08 18.95
C VAL A 340 0.38 10.69 20.17
N ALA A 341 1.49 9.97 19.98
CA ALA A 341 2.41 9.61 21.05
C ALA A 341 2.98 10.84 21.77
N ALA A 342 3.41 11.85 21.00
CA ALA A 342 3.94 13.10 21.55
C ALA A 342 2.91 13.82 22.44
N LYS A 343 1.67 13.94 21.95
CA LYS A 343 0.58 14.57 22.72
C LYS A 343 0.26 13.80 24.00
N ASN A 344 0.11 12.47 23.91
CA ASN A 344 -0.19 11.61 25.06
C ASN A 344 0.90 11.65 26.13
N ALA A 345 2.17 11.72 25.72
CA ALA A 345 3.31 11.82 26.62
C ALA A 345 3.54 13.23 27.18
N GLY A 346 2.79 14.24 26.75
CA GLY A 346 2.97 15.64 27.16
C GLY A 346 4.26 16.27 26.64
N ALA A 347 4.72 15.86 25.46
CA ALA A 347 5.82 16.49 24.75
C ALA A 347 5.39 17.82 24.09
N LYS A 348 6.37 18.67 23.77
CA LYS A 348 6.17 19.93 23.06
C LYS A 348 6.59 19.75 21.61
N ILE A 349 5.61 19.64 20.72
CA ILE A 349 5.88 19.50 19.28
C ILE A 349 6.43 20.81 18.74
N VAL A 350 7.52 20.73 17.97
CA VAL A 350 8.18 21.86 17.33
C VAL A 350 7.74 21.91 15.87
N ASP A 351 7.15 23.00 15.45
CA ASP A 351 6.77 23.26 14.06
C ASP A 351 8.03 23.29 13.17
N PRO A 352 8.16 22.39 12.18
CA PRO A 352 9.34 22.28 11.34
C PRO A 352 9.43 23.33 10.23
N ARG A 353 8.33 24.02 9.89
CA ARG A 353 8.21 24.88 8.70
C ARG A 353 9.29 25.94 8.55
N LYS A 354 9.81 26.46 9.67
CA LYS A 354 10.89 27.45 9.67
C LYS A 354 12.28 26.88 9.40
N PHE A 355 12.40 25.56 9.33
CA PHE A 355 13.66 24.84 9.24
C PHE A 355 13.77 23.98 7.97
N LEU A 356 12.74 23.99 7.12
CA LEU A 356 12.68 23.18 5.89
C LEU A 356 13.80 23.55 4.93
N VAL A 357 14.39 22.51 4.30
CA VAL A 357 15.48 22.62 3.33
C VAL A 357 15.06 21.96 2.03
N GLY A 358 15.44 22.55 0.90
CA GLY A 358 15.29 21.99 -0.43
C GLY A 358 13.88 21.48 -0.73
N SER A 359 13.79 20.26 -1.22
CA SER A 359 12.54 19.59 -1.61
C SER A 359 11.49 19.48 -0.49
N MET A 360 11.91 19.55 0.78
CA MET A 360 10.95 19.56 1.88
C MET A 360 10.05 20.79 1.88
N LYS A 361 10.47 21.91 1.28
CA LYS A 361 9.62 23.10 1.11
C LYS A 361 8.52 22.83 0.09
N ASP A 362 8.88 22.22 -1.02
CA ASP A 362 7.95 21.91 -2.11
C ASP A 362 6.84 20.98 -1.61
N VAL A 363 7.20 19.96 -0.81
CA VAL A 363 6.24 19.04 -0.17
C VAL A 363 5.24 19.77 0.72
N PHE A 364 5.69 20.72 1.53
CA PHE A 364 4.78 21.49 2.41
C PHE A 364 3.91 22.50 1.63
N GLU A 365 4.33 22.93 0.44
CA GLU A 365 3.53 23.77 -0.46
C GLU A 365 2.48 22.95 -1.18
N GLU A 366 2.84 21.74 -1.65
CA GLU A 366 1.95 20.83 -2.37
C GLU A 366 0.89 20.22 -1.45
N PHE A 367 1.26 19.90 -0.19
CA PHE A 367 0.38 19.26 0.79
C PHE A 367 0.09 20.17 2.01
N PRO A 368 -0.77 21.19 1.87
CA PRO A 368 -1.02 22.20 2.90
C PRO A 368 -1.65 21.66 4.19
N GLN A 369 -2.21 20.42 4.18
CA GLN A 369 -2.69 19.74 5.39
C GLN A 369 -1.56 19.31 6.33
N ILE A 370 -0.30 19.20 5.83
CA ILE A 370 0.89 18.91 6.63
C ILE A 370 1.34 20.19 7.30
N THR A 371 1.33 20.22 8.65
CA THR A 371 1.64 21.45 9.40
C THR A 371 2.78 21.29 10.39
N GLU A 372 2.57 20.55 11.48
CA GLU A 372 3.54 20.43 12.61
C GLU A 372 4.38 19.14 12.54
N ILE A 373 4.32 18.41 11.44
CA ILE A 373 4.98 17.12 11.27
C ILE A 373 5.83 17.11 9.99
N VAL A 374 6.82 16.24 9.96
CA VAL A 374 7.71 16.05 8.82
C VAL A 374 7.36 14.72 8.16
N PRO A 375 7.00 14.66 6.89
CA PRO A 375 6.83 13.39 6.18
C PRO A 375 8.22 12.74 5.97
N ALA A 376 8.32 11.44 6.24
CA ALA A 376 9.47 10.64 5.86
C ALA A 376 9.38 10.39 4.36
N MET A 377 10.02 11.21 3.57
CA MET A 377 10.03 11.11 2.11
C MET A 377 11.45 11.11 1.56
N GLY A 378 11.68 10.38 0.47
CA GLY A 378 12.95 10.40 -0.22
C GLY A 378 13.06 9.32 -1.30
N TYR A 379 12.73 9.70 -2.55
CA TYR A 379 12.93 8.88 -3.74
C TYR A 379 14.37 9.00 -4.29
N THR A 380 15.12 10.00 -3.85
CA THR A 380 16.48 10.29 -4.30
C THR A 380 17.40 10.62 -3.14
N ASP A 381 18.72 10.40 -3.31
CA ASP A 381 19.73 10.79 -2.31
C ASP A 381 19.62 12.25 -1.92
N LYS A 382 19.25 13.13 -2.88
CA LYS A 382 19.07 14.55 -2.64
C LYS A 382 17.91 14.83 -1.68
N GLN A 383 16.81 14.14 -1.83
CA GLN A 383 15.65 14.30 -0.93
C GLN A 383 15.96 13.78 0.48
N ILE A 384 16.72 12.68 0.59
CA ILE A 384 17.22 12.16 1.87
C ILE A 384 18.12 13.19 2.56
N GLU A 385 19.05 13.81 1.80
CA GLU A 385 19.91 14.89 2.31
C GLU A 385 19.09 16.09 2.78
N ASP A 386 18.05 16.49 2.07
CA ASP A 386 17.17 17.60 2.43
C ASP A 386 16.35 17.28 3.71
N LEU A 387 15.88 16.05 3.87
CA LEU A 387 15.24 15.57 5.10
C LEU A 387 16.23 15.60 6.27
N GLU A 388 17.43 15.06 6.09
CA GLU A 388 18.49 15.07 7.10
C GLU A 388 18.83 16.49 7.56
N ASN A 389 19.04 17.40 6.61
CA ASN A 389 19.36 18.80 6.89
C ASN A 389 18.20 19.52 7.58
N THR A 390 16.96 19.23 7.20
CA THR A 390 15.77 19.74 7.89
C THR A 390 15.76 19.28 9.35
N LEU A 391 15.95 17.99 9.61
CA LEU A 391 15.97 17.44 10.96
C LEU A 391 17.14 17.96 11.81
N LYS A 392 18.32 18.19 11.21
CA LYS A 392 19.46 18.86 11.89
C LYS A 392 19.13 20.27 12.32
N ASN A 393 18.42 21.03 11.49
CA ASN A 393 18.12 22.45 11.74
C ASN A 393 17.02 22.63 12.78
N VAL A 394 16.06 21.74 12.91
CA VAL A 394 14.97 21.86 13.89
C VAL A 394 15.51 21.90 15.31
N LYS A 395 15.12 22.92 16.09
CA LYS A 395 15.55 23.13 17.48
C LYS A 395 14.72 22.29 18.45
N CYS A 396 15.00 20.98 18.51
CA CYS A 396 14.34 20.02 19.38
C CYS A 396 15.33 19.18 20.19
N ASP A 397 14.83 18.50 21.21
CA ASP A 397 15.60 17.60 22.08
C ASP A 397 15.61 16.16 21.51
N ILE A 398 14.54 15.76 20.82
CA ILE A 398 14.29 14.38 20.36
C ILE A 398 13.60 14.43 19.01
N ILE A 399 13.96 13.50 18.13
CA ILE A 399 13.21 13.16 16.90
C ILE A 399 12.31 11.99 17.24
N LEU A 400 11.00 12.16 17.06
CA LEU A 400 10.02 11.11 17.29
C LEU A 400 9.60 10.52 15.95
N ASN A 401 10.01 9.29 15.67
CA ASN A 401 9.79 8.62 14.38
C ASN A 401 8.58 7.71 14.41
N GLY A 402 7.51 8.08 13.74
CA GLY A 402 6.31 7.28 13.49
C GLY A 402 6.25 6.63 12.10
N SER A 403 7.27 6.89 11.25
CA SER A 403 7.34 6.19 9.96
C SER A 403 7.73 4.72 10.16
N PRO A 404 7.37 3.82 9.25
CA PRO A 404 7.72 2.41 9.35
C PRO A 404 9.22 2.12 9.34
N ILE A 405 10.02 2.96 8.65
CA ILE A 405 11.46 2.77 8.46
C ILE A 405 12.28 3.03 9.73
N ASP A 406 13.47 2.45 9.77
CA ASP A 406 14.51 2.81 10.73
C ASP A 406 15.22 4.09 10.29
N LEU A 407 14.67 5.23 10.69
CA LEU A 407 15.19 6.54 10.33
C LEU A 407 16.68 6.73 10.72
N SER A 408 17.16 6.03 11.76
CA SER A 408 18.56 6.12 12.21
C SER A 408 19.57 5.55 11.21
N LYS A 409 19.11 4.68 10.31
CA LYS A 409 19.94 4.13 9.22
C LYS A 409 19.97 5.03 8.00
N LEU A 410 18.98 5.91 7.89
CA LEU A 410 18.79 6.75 6.72
C LEU A 410 19.42 8.14 6.87
N VAL A 411 19.26 8.76 8.05
CA VAL A 411 19.71 10.12 8.31
C VAL A 411 20.76 10.16 9.43
N LYS A 412 21.79 10.96 9.26
CA LYS A 412 22.87 11.15 10.24
C LYS A 412 22.62 12.41 11.03
N VAL A 413 22.01 12.27 12.21
CA VAL A 413 21.65 13.36 13.11
C VAL A 413 22.22 13.11 14.51
N ASP A 414 22.61 14.20 15.21
CA ASP A 414 23.16 14.10 16.57
C ASP A 414 22.09 14.04 17.67
N LYS A 415 20.80 14.04 17.27
CA LYS A 415 19.67 14.00 18.20
C LYS A 415 19.19 12.57 18.39
N PRO A 416 18.78 12.19 19.62
CA PRO A 416 18.19 10.88 19.84
C PRO A 416 16.92 10.73 19.03
N ILE A 417 16.77 9.57 18.37
CA ILE A 417 15.57 9.18 17.64
C ILE A 417 14.85 8.15 18.52
N ILE A 418 13.56 8.40 18.82
CA ILE A 418 12.68 7.45 19.48
C ILE A 418 11.67 6.94 18.49
N LYS A 419 11.62 5.61 18.30
CA LYS A 419 10.65 4.96 17.42
C LYS A 419 9.28 4.95 18.07
N VAL A 420 8.26 5.23 17.26
CA VAL A 420 6.87 5.02 17.59
C VAL A 420 6.32 3.98 16.63
N THR A 421 5.71 2.97 17.19
CA THR A 421 5.02 1.91 16.45
C THR A 421 3.54 1.94 16.81
N TYR A 422 2.75 1.26 16.00
CA TYR A 422 1.37 0.98 16.32
C TYR A 422 1.08 -0.50 16.12
N ASP A 423 0.21 -1.01 16.98
CA ASP A 423 -0.27 -2.38 16.92
C ASP A 423 -1.80 -2.39 17.04
N ILE A 424 -2.37 -3.55 16.83
CA ILE A 424 -3.80 -3.74 16.86
C ILE A 424 -4.22 -4.51 18.13
N GLU A 425 -5.28 -4.05 18.77
CA GLU A 425 -5.85 -4.67 19.95
C GLU A 425 -7.34 -4.95 19.72
N ALA A 426 -7.76 -6.21 19.80
CA ALA A 426 -9.16 -6.56 19.64
C ALA A 426 -10.01 -6.10 20.83
N ILE A 427 -11.27 -5.70 20.56
CA ILE A 427 -12.26 -5.29 21.54
C ILE A 427 -13.39 -6.31 21.53
N GLY A 428 -13.60 -7.00 22.66
CA GLY A 428 -14.68 -7.99 22.79
C GLY A 428 -14.45 -9.24 21.95
N THR A 429 -15.53 -9.83 21.48
CA THR A 429 -15.53 -11.05 20.64
C THR A 429 -16.46 -10.88 19.48
N PRO A 430 -16.13 -11.47 18.27
CA PRO A 430 -14.94 -12.26 17.97
C PRO A 430 -13.65 -11.44 17.92
N THR A 431 -12.49 -12.12 18.03
CA THR A 431 -11.17 -11.52 17.86
C THR A 431 -10.50 -12.05 16.58
N ILE A 432 -9.42 -11.41 16.13
CA ILE A 432 -8.62 -11.90 15.00
C ILE A 432 -8.13 -13.32 15.26
N GLU A 433 -7.66 -13.58 16.50
CA GLU A 433 -7.15 -14.88 16.91
C GLU A 433 -8.24 -15.96 16.86
N SER A 434 -9.48 -15.65 17.31
CA SER A 434 -10.58 -16.62 17.27
C SER A 434 -10.96 -17.00 15.83
N VAL A 435 -10.95 -16.03 14.91
CA VAL A 435 -11.18 -16.27 13.49
C VAL A 435 -10.06 -17.10 12.87
N LEU A 436 -8.80 -16.81 13.24
CA LEU A 436 -7.66 -17.59 12.77
C LEU A 436 -7.63 -19.01 13.32
N ASP A 437 -8.13 -19.25 14.55
CA ASP A 437 -8.26 -20.62 15.08
C ASP A 437 -9.25 -21.45 14.23
N GLU A 438 -10.36 -20.87 13.80
CA GLU A 438 -11.30 -21.53 12.89
C GLU A 438 -10.67 -21.80 11.51
N PHE A 439 -9.94 -20.83 10.97
CA PHE A 439 -9.19 -20.98 9.72
C PHE A 439 -8.16 -22.13 9.82
N VAL A 440 -7.36 -22.16 10.90
CA VAL A 440 -6.37 -23.22 11.15
C VAL A 440 -7.04 -24.58 11.23
N ALA A 441 -8.13 -24.71 11.98
CA ALA A 441 -8.87 -25.97 12.10
C ALA A 441 -9.39 -26.50 10.77
N LYS A 442 -9.72 -25.59 9.84
CA LYS A 442 -10.28 -25.94 8.54
C LYS A 442 -9.23 -26.22 7.47
N HIS A 443 -8.15 -25.45 7.43
CA HIS A 443 -7.21 -25.41 6.29
C HIS A 443 -5.81 -25.94 6.62
N MET A 444 -5.40 -26.02 7.90
CA MET A 444 -4.05 -26.37 8.33
C MET A 444 -4.07 -27.73 9.02
N LYS A 445 -4.08 -28.81 8.24
CA LYS A 445 -4.09 -30.21 8.77
C LYS A 445 -2.70 -30.82 8.75
#